data_c0eccb5cca7d0e60f6a028c0a7b8a45a
#
_entry.id   c0eccb5cca7d0e60f6a028c0a7b8a45a
#
_cell.length_a   1.000
_cell.length_b   1.000
_cell.length_c   1.000
_cell.angle_alpha   90.00
_cell.angle_beta   90.00
_cell.angle_gamma   90.00
#
_symmetry.space_group_name_H-M   'P 1'
#
loop_
_entity.id
_entity.type
_entity.pdbx_description
1 polymer ?
#
loop_
_entity_poly.entity_id
_entity_poly.type
_entity_poly.pdbx_seq_one_letter_code
_entity_poly.pdbx_strand_id
1 'polypeptide(L)'
;MAENKITKKDLNKMFWRSQMIQFSHNYERMQSLSTLFALTPILSRLYKDRPKEERVNAQKRHLEFFNSHPVLIPFILGVTTALEENTEENEKESVIAVKTSLMGPLAGLGDSLLNFTWFPIAGSIGASFAVEGNFIGPILMFLMINLLYFPLKYYGIHLGYQKGRDILTSKSGKKILDRITTSANVLGVMVAGALITSTVKLNLGLQFGDGDGAIKLQEMLDKVLPNMLPLLIKLLCLYLIKKWNGKHIVAIILSIIVVAMLLSAAGIIV
;
A
#
# COMPACT_ATOMS: atom_id res chain seq x y z
N MET A 1 8.20 -28.34 -21.23
CA MET A 1 7.95 -27.73 -19.90
C MET A 1 9.22 -27.03 -19.49
N ALA A 2 9.22 -25.71 -19.30
CA ALA A 2 10.40 -25.01 -18.82
C ALA A 2 10.73 -25.54 -17.42
N GLU A 3 11.96 -26.04 -17.26
CA GLU A 3 12.46 -26.50 -15.98
C GLU A 3 12.33 -25.37 -14.96
N ASN A 4 11.72 -25.61 -13.80
CA ASN A 4 11.54 -24.58 -12.76
C ASN A 4 12.91 -24.05 -12.32
N LYS A 5 13.34 -22.92 -12.86
CA LYS A 5 14.64 -22.32 -12.53
C LYS A 5 14.67 -21.84 -11.06
N ILE A 6 13.53 -21.39 -10.53
CA ILE A 6 13.39 -20.88 -9.15
C ILE A 6 13.00 -22.01 -8.20
N THR A 7 13.71 -22.14 -7.09
CA THR A 7 13.49 -23.15 -6.06
C THR A 7 12.84 -22.55 -4.81
N LYS A 8 12.24 -23.41 -3.98
CA LYS A 8 11.74 -22.98 -2.64
C LYS A 8 12.83 -22.32 -1.79
N LYS A 9 14.08 -22.75 -1.94
CA LYS A 9 15.24 -22.13 -1.26
C LYS A 9 15.44 -20.68 -1.67
N ASP A 10 15.23 -20.37 -2.94
CA ASP A 10 15.38 -18.99 -3.44
C ASP A 10 14.24 -18.10 -2.94
N LEU A 11 13.00 -18.61 -2.95
CA LEU A 11 11.83 -17.91 -2.38
C LEU A 11 12.02 -17.67 -0.88
N ASN A 12 12.55 -18.65 -0.13
CA ASN A 12 12.83 -18.46 1.29
C ASN A 12 13.96 -17.42 1.53
N LYS A 13 15.00 -17.39 0.70
CA LYS A 13 16.02 -16.33 0.77
C LYS A 13 15.41 -14.95 0.50
N MET A 14 14.53 -14.85 -0.48
CA MET A 14 13.80 -13.63 -0.78
C MET A 14 12.89 -13.22 0.39
N PHE A 15 12.20 -14.17 1.03
CA PHE A 15 11.40 -13.93 2.23
C PHE A 15 12.22 -13.29 3.36
N TRP A 16 13.37 -13.85 3.71
CA TRP A 16 14.22 -13.30 4.77
C TRP A 16 14.76 -11.92 4.42
N ARG A 17 15.13 -11.67 3.17
CA ARG A 17 15.58 -10.35 2.71
C ARG A 17 14.42 -9.34 2.69
N SER A 18 13.21 -9.78 2.41
CA SER A 18 12.04 -8.90 2.44
C SER A 18 11.68 -8.37 3.84
N GLN A 19 12.25 -8.94 4.92
CA GLN A 19 12.09 -8.37 6.26
C GLN A 19 12.76 -6.99 6.38
N MET A 20 13.75 -6.71 5.52
CA MET A 20 14.49 -5.44 5.49
C MET A 20 13.90 -4.42 4.50
N ILE A 21 12.64 -4.60 4.09
CA ILE A 21 12.04 -3.80 3.00
C ILE A 21 11.98 -2.29 3.29
N GLN A 22 12.00 -1.89 4.54
CA GLN A 22 11.94 -0.48 4.94
C GLN A 22 13.31 0.15 5.28
N PHE A 23 14.41 -0.62 5.29
CA PHE A 23 15.71 -0.13 5.73
C PHE A 23 16.33 0.93 4.80
N SER A 24 15.99 0.91 3.52
CA SER A 24 16.48 1.88 2.53
C SER A 24 15.39 2.82 2.02
N HIS A 25 14.35 3.04 2.82
CA HIS A 25 13.25 3.94 2.47
C HIS A 25 13.76 5.37 2.25
N ASN A 26 13.44 5.98 1.11
CA ASN A 26 13.89 7.33 0.76
C ASN A 26 12.82 8.07 -0.06
N TYR A 27 12.94 9.38 -0.14
CA TYR A 27 11.95 10.24 -0.80
C TYR A 27 11.83 10.03 -2.32
N GLU A 28 12.94 9.69 -2.99
CA GLU A 28 12.97 9.63 -4.45
C GLU A 28 12.30 8.37 -4.98
N ARG A 29 12.59 7.21 -4.35
CA ARG A 29 12.20 5.88 -4.88
C ARG A 29 11.50 4.99 -3.86
N MET A 30 11.24 5.50 -2.66
CA MET A 30 10.59 4.82 -1.55
C MET A 30 11.27 3.49 -1.19
N GLN A 31 10.62 2.34 -1.42
CA GLN A 31 11.10 1.00 -1.06
C GLN A 31 11.84 0.29 -2.20
N SER A 32 12.12 0.99 -3.30
CA SER A 32 12.72 0.41 -4.51
C SER A 32 14.02 -0.36 -4.24
N LEU A 33 14.99 0.25 -3.55
CA LEU A 33 16.28 -0.39 -3.29
C LEU A 33 16.16 -1.65 -2.43
N SER A 34 15.33 -1.62 -1.39
CA SER A 34 15.08 -2.81 -0.56
C SER A 34 14.34 -3.90 -1.32
N THR A 35 13.46 -3.51 -2.26
CA THR A 35 12.78 -4.43 -3.16
C THR A 35 13.77 -5.13 -4.08
N LEU A 36 14.71 -4.39 -4.69
CA LEU A 36 15.79 -4.98 -5.47
C LEU A 36 16.67 -5.89 -4.61
N PHE A 37 17.01 -5.45 -3.37
CA PHE A 37 17.78 -6.28 -2.44
C PHE A 37 17.08 -7.62 -2.17
N ALA A 38 15.77 -7.61 -1.97
CA ALA A 38 14.99 -8.83 -1.78
C ALA A 38 14.96 -9.73 -3.04
N LEU A 39 14.86 -9.12 -4.24
CA LEU A 39 14.88 -9.84 -5.53
C LEU A 39 16.26 -10.33 -5.96
N THR A 40 17.36 -9.80 -5.40
CA THR A 40 18.73 -10.14 -5.83
C THR A 40 19.01 -11.65 -5.91
N PRO A 41 18.59 -12.53 -4.96
CA PRO A 41 18.83 -13.96 -5.07
C PRO A 41 18.17 -14.59 -6.31
N ILE A 42 16.98 -14.09 -6.67
CA ILE A 42 16.21 -14.50 -7.83
C ILE A 42 16.91 -14.07 -9.11
N LEU A 43 17.21 -12.78 -9.24
CA LEU A 43 17.88 -12.22 -10.41
C LEU A 43 19.28 -12.86 -10.63
N SER A 44 20.03 -13.04 -9.54
CA SER A 44 21.35 -13.71 -9.62
C SER A 44 21.26 -15.13 -10.13
N ARG A 45 20.15 -15.84 -9.87
CA ARG A 45 19.92 -17.19 -10.36
C ARG A 45 19.48 -17.20 -11.82
N LEU A 46 18.46 -16.38 -12.15
CA LEU A 46 17.88 -16.34 -13.50
C LEU A 46 18.89 -15.85 -14.56
N TYR A 47 19.72 -14.89 -14.18
CA TYR A 47 20.68 -14.25 -15.09
C TYR A 47 22.13 -14.71 -14.88
N LYS A 48 22.36 -15.85 -14.19
CA LYS A 48 23.70 -16.35 -13.86
C LYS A 48 24.60 -16.48 -15.10
N ASP A 49 24.05 -17.09 -16.15
CA ASP A 49 24.77 -17.41 -17.38
C ASP A 49 24.51 -16.40 -18.52
N ARG A 50 23.94 -15.23 -18.19
CA ARG A 50 23.64 -14.16 -19.14
C ARG A 50 24.78 -13.14 -19.20
N PRO A 51 24.92 -12.41 -20.33
CA PRO A 51 25.86 -11.32 -20.46
C PRO A 51 25.76 -10.29 -19.33
N LYS A 52 26.87 -9.62 -19.02
CA LYS A 52 26.92 -8.61 -17.95
C LYS A 52 25.86 -7.50 -18.15
N GLU A 53 25.64 -7.11 -19.38
CA GLU A 53 24.68 -6.05 -19.74
C GLU A 53 23.23 -6.47 -19.38
N GLU A 54 22.80 -7.68 -19.73
CA GLU A 54 21.47 -8.18 -19.38
C GLU A 54 21.30 -8.28 -17.85
N ARG A 55 22.35 -8.72 -17.14
CA ARG A 55 22.35 -8.77 -15.66
C ARG A 55 22.18 -7.40 -15.03
N VAL A 56 22.85 -6.40 -15.57
CA VAL A 56 22.72 -5.01 -15.10
C VAL A 56 21.34 -4.46 -15.44
N ASN A 57 20.83 -4.69 -16.64
CA ASN A 57 19.51 -4.24 -17.06
C ASN A 57 18.41 -4.88 -16.22
N ALA A 58 18.51 -6.17 -15.90
CA ALA A 58 17.60 -6.86 -15.00
C ALA A 58 17.54 -6.22 -13.60
N GLN A 59 18.67 -5.74 -13.08
CA GLN A 59 18.69 -5.04 -11.79
C GLN A 59 18.13 -3.61 -11.91
N LYS A 60 18.53 -2.86 -12.95
CA LYS A 60 18.10 -1.48 -13.16
C LYS A 60 16.58 -1.36 -13.32
N ARG A 61 15.94 -2.31 -13.99
CA ARG A 61 14.48 -2.30 -14.18
C ARG A 61 13.69 -2.41 -12.87
N HIS A 62 14.30 -2.93 -11.80
CA HIS A 62 13.67 -3.02 -10.48
C HIS A 62 14.01 -1.86 -9.55
N LEU A 63 14.71 -0.82 -10.05
CA LEU A 63 15.00 0.41 -9.32
C LEU A 63 13.98 1.54 -9.58
N GLU A 64 12.89 1.28 -10.29
CA GLU A 64 11.80 2.24 -10.44
C GLU A 64 11.14 2.56 -9.09
N PHE A 65 10.41 3.67 -9.04
CA PHE A 65 9.63 4.02 -7.85
C PHE A 65 8.72 2.87 -7.43
N PHE A 66 8.80 2.49 -6.17
CA PHE A 66 7.98 1.42 -5.61
C PHE A 66 7.65 1.69 -4.15
N ASN A 67 6.35 1.69 -3.81
CA ASN A 67 5.88 1.88 -2.45
C ASN A 67 4.58 1.11 -2.21
N SER A 68 4.59 0.15 -1.31
CA SER A 68 3.40 -0.62 -0.93
C SER A 68 3.45 -1.02 0.54
N HIS A 69 2.39 -1.65 1.04
CA HIS A 69 2.36 -2.08 2.44
C HIS A 69 3.39 -3.19 2.71
N PRO A 70 4.28 -3.04 3.71
CA PRO A 70 5.43 -3.94 3.94
C PRO A 70 5.06 -5.41 4.14
N VAL A 71 3.85 -5.70 4.63
CA VAL A 71 3.38 -7.06 4.85
C VAL A 71 2.89 -7.71 3.55
N LEU A 72 2.40 -6.92 2.59
CA LEU A 72 1.87 -7.40 1.32
C LEU A 72 2.87 -7.34 0.16
N ILE A 73 3.97 -6.59 0.31
CA ILE A 73 5.08 -6.57 -0.67
C ILE A 73 5.59 -7.97 -1.02
N PRO A 74 5.77 -8.91 -0.07
CA PRO A 74 6.19 -10.27 -0.38
C PRO A 74 5.33 -10.97 -1.43
N PHE A 75 4.02 -10.74 -1.45
CA PHE A 75 3.13 -11.25 -2.50
C PHE A 75 3.50 -10.66 -3.88
N ILE A 76 3.73 -9.34 -3.95
CA ILE A 76 4.13 -8.67 -5.21
C ILE A 76 5.48 -9.23 -5.68
N LEU A 77 6.44 -9.45 -4.77
CA LEU A 77 7.73 -10.04 -5.10
C LEU A 77 7.60 -11.46 -5.66
N GLY A 78 6.68 -12.25 -5.11
CA GLY A 78 6.36 -13.58 -5.62
C GLY A 78 5.84 -13.54 -7.06
N VAL A 79 4.84 -12.69 -7.33
CA VAL A 79 4.30 -12.46 -8.69
C VAL A 79 5.40 -11.97 -9.63
N THR A 80 6.16 -10.97 -9.22
CA THR A 80 7.27 -10.41 -10.01
C THR A 80 8.31 -11.49 -10.36
N THR A 81 8.64 -12.36 -9.41
CA THR A 81 9.57 -13.48 -9.63
C THR A 81 9.06 -14.44 -10.71
N ALA A 82 7.78 -14.80 -10.66
CA ALA A 82 7.19 -15.69 -11.66
C ALA A 82 7.17 -15.06 -13.06
N LEU A 83 6.86 -13.77 -13.14
CA LEU A 83 6.89 -13.01 -14.39
C LEU A 83 8.33 -12.89 -14.92
N GLU A 84 9.29 -12.58 -14.05
CA GLU A 84 10.70 -12.44 -14.41
C GLU A 84 11.29 -13.75 -14.94
N GLU A 85 10.87 -14.90 -14.41
CA GLU A 85 11.31 -16.22 -14.85
C GLU A 85 10.77 -16.60 -16.24
N ASN A 86 9.54 -16.23 -16.57
CA ASN A 86 8.80 -16.81 -17.70
C ASN A 86 8.50 -15.80 -18.83
N THR A 87 8.84 -14.53 -18.68
CA THR A 87 8.63 -13.52 -19.72
C THR A 87 9.89 -13.38 -20.57
N GLU A 88 9.75 -13.22 -21.88
CA GLU A 88 10.87 -12.97 -22.77
C GLU A 88 11.50 -11.59 -22.55
N GLU A 89 12.78 -11.40 -22.90
CA GLU A 89 13.52 -10.17 -22.59
C GLU A 89 12.90 -8.93 -23.26
N ASN A 90 12.34 -9.07 -24.46
CA ASN A 90 11.65 -8.03 -25.20
C ASN A 90 10.30 -7.61 -24.60
N GLU A 91 9.74 -8.43 -23.68
CA GLU A 91 8.45 -8.17 -23.02
C GLU A 91 8.59 -7.85 -21.51
N LYS A 92 9.81 -7.66 -21.01
CA LYS A 92 10.10 -7.42 -19.57
C LYS A 92 9.47 -6.14 -19.03
N GLU A 93 9.06 -5.19 -19.86
CA GLU A 93 8.27 -4.04 -19.44
C GLU A 93 6.94 -4.42 -18.81
N SER A 94 6.36 -5.55 -19.25
CA SER A 94 5.12 -6.09 -18.64
C SER A 94 5.31 -6.50 -17.18
N VAL A 95 6.50 -6.98 -16.82
CA VAL A 95 6.86 -7.34 -15.43
C VAL A 95 6.78 -6.11 -14.53
N ILE A 96 7.34 -4.99 -14.99
CA ILE A 96 7.31 -3.72 -14.26
C ILE A 96 5.89 -3.18 -14.18
N ALA A 97 5.15 -3.21 -15.28
CA ALA A 97 3.76 -2.76 -15.32
C ALA A 97 2.88 -3.50 -14.31
N VAL A 98 2.99 -4.82 -14.20
CA VAL A 98 2.25 -5.61 -13.20
C VAL A 98 2.71 -5.31 -11.78
N LYS A 99 4.01 -5.26 -11.54
CA LYS A 99 4.59 -4.94 -10.22
C LYS A 99 4.07 -3.59 -9.71
N THR A 100 4.12 -2.56 -10.56
CA THR A 100 3.69 -1.20 -10.19
C THR A 100 2.16 -1.06 -10.08
N SER A 101 1.39 -1.78 -10.91
CA SER A 101 -0.08 -1.77 -10.82
C SER A 101 -0.60 -2.38 -9.52
N LEU A 102 0.07 -3.39 -8.99
CA LEU A 102 -0.28 -4.01 -7.70
C LEU A 102 0.12 -3.15 -6.49
N MET A 103 1.00 -2.19 -6.66
CA MET A 103 1.55 -1.35 -5.60
C MET A 103 0.47 -0.61 -4.81
N GLY A 104 -0.35 0.17 -5.50
CA GLY A 104 -1.40 1.00 -4.88
C GLY A 104 -2.50 0.21 -4.19
N PRO A 105 -3.16 -0.74 -4.87
CA PRO A 105 -4.21 -1.57 -4.29
C PRO A 105 -3.77 -2.32 -3.04
N LEU A 106 -2.58 -2.94 -3.08
CA LEU A 106 -2.06 -3.68 -1.92
C LEU A 106 -1.56 -2.75 -0.81
N ALA A 107 -1.10 -1.53 -1.13
CA ALA A 107 -0.85 -0.52 -0.10
C ALA A 107 -2.14 -0.19 0.64
N GLY A 108 -3.21 0.18 -0.08
CA GLY A 108 -4.48 0.55 0.53
C GLY A 108 -5.14 -0.59 1.31
N LEU A 109 -5.12 -1.82 0.81
CA LEU A 109 -5.61 -3.00 1.55
C LEU A 109 -4.79 -3.24 2.82
N GLY A 110 -3.46 -3.17 2.73
CA GLY A 110 -2.60 -3.35 3.88
C GLY A 110 -2.81 -2.27 4.95
N ASP A 111 -2.90 -1.01 4.54
CA ASP A 111 -3.15 0.09 5.46
C ASP A 111 -4.52 -0.06 6.15
N SER A 112 -5.59 -0.34 5.40
CA SER A 112 -6.93 -0.45 5.98
C SER A 112 -7.09 -1.66 6.91
N LEU A 113 -6.63 -2.84 6.51
CA LEU A 113 -6.84 -4.07 7.26
C LEU A 113 -5.80 -4.25 8.37
N LEU A 114 -4.55 -3.88 8.13
CA LEU A 114 -3.46 -4.14 9.07
C LEU A 114 -3.17 -2.92 9.95
N ASN A 115 -2.91 -1.74 9.37
CA ASN A 115 -2.54 -0.56 10.15
C ASN A 115 -3.74 0.11 10.84
N PHE A 116 -4.90 0.19 10.18
CA PHE A 116 -6.08 0.86 10.74
C PHE A 116 -7.07 -0.07 11.45
N THR A 117 -6.92 -1.40 11.31
CA THR A 117 -7.81 -2.35 11.99
C THR A 117 -7.03 -3.22 12.95
N TRP A 118 -6.13 -4.06 12.45
CA TRP A 118 -5.47 -5.07 13.28
C TRP A 118 -4.51 -4.48 14.31
N PHE A 119 -3.68 -3.51 13.90
CA PHE A 119 -2.72 -2.88 14.80
C PHE A 119 -3.38 -2.15 15.98
N PRO A 120 -4.43 -1.31 15.79
CA PRO A 120 -5.18 -0.72 16.90
C PRO A 120 -5.85 -1.75 17.81
N ILE A 121 -6.39 -2.85 17.29
CA ILE A 121 -6.98 -3.92 18.11
C ILE A 121 -5.91 -4.54 19.01
N ALA A 122 -4.79 -4.95 18.43
CA ALA A 122 -3.68 -5.52 19.19
C ALA A 122 -3.12 -4.52 20.21
N GLY A 123 -3.01 -3.24 19.82
CA GLY A 123 -2.58 -2.14 20.68
C GLY A 123 -3.53 -1.91 21.86
N SER A 124 -4.84 -1.87 21.63
CA SER A 124 -5.84 -1.69 22.67
C SER A 124 -5.83 -2.82 23.69
N ILE A 125 -5.72 -4.07 23.22
CA ILE A 125 -5.61 -5.24 24.10
C ILE A 125 -4.31 -5.17 24.92
N GLY A 126 -3.18 -4.87 24.28
CA GLY A 126 -1.91 -4.73 25.00
C GLY A 126 -1.93 -3.59 26.02
N ALA A 127 -2.54 -2.46 25.67
CA ALA A 127 -2.66 -1.29 26.55
C ALA A 127 -3.53 -1.57 27.77
N SER A 128 -4.63 -2.35 27.65
CA SER A 128 -5.49 -2.67 28.79
C SER A 128 -4.71 -3.39 29.90
N PHE A 129 -3.88 -4.37 29.56
CA PHE A 129 -3.01 -5.04 30.53
C PHE A 129 -1.90 -4.12 31.07
N ALA A 130 -1.37 -3.22 30.23
CA ALA A 130 -0.29 -2.32 30.66
C ALA A 130 -0.78 -1.28 31.68
N VAL A 131 -2.02 -0.79 31.56
CA VAL A 131 -2.64 0.14 32.53
C VAL A 131 -2.77 -0.50 33.91
N GLU A 132 -2.98 -1.82 33.98
CA GLU A 132 -3.00 -2.60 35.23
C GLU A 132 -1.58 -2.90 35.77
N GLY A 133 -0.53 -2.35 35.16
CA GLY A 133 0.87 -2.62 35.55
C GLY A 133 1.37 -4.00 35.10
N ASN A 134 0.63 -4.72 34.27
CA ASN A 134 0.97 -6.06 33.82
C ASN A 134 1.83 -6.02 32.56
N PHE A 135 3.09 -6.44 32.66
CA PHE A 135 4.04 -6.46 31.55
C PHE A 135 3.71 -7.48 30.42
N ILE A 136 2.71 -8.34 30.64
CA ILE A 136 2.20 -9.25 29.60
C ILE A 136 1.58 -8.45 28.42
N GLY A 137 1.08 -7.23 28.68
CA GLY A 137 0.47 -6.38 27.64
C GLY A 137 1.33 -6.17 26.40
N PRO A 138 2.54 -5.61 26.52
CA PRO A 138 3.47 -5.46 25.39
C PRO A 138 3.83 -6.76 24.68
N ILE A 139 4.00 -7.85 25.42
CA ILE A 139 4.29 -9.18 24.87
C ILE A 139 3.11 -9.69 24.05
N LEU A 140 1.90 -9.56 24.57
CA LEU A 140 0.69 -9.98 23.87
C LEU A 140 0.48 -9.19 22.59
N MET A 141 0.63 -7.85 22.63
CA MET A 141 0.59 -6.99 21.45
C MET A 141 1.60 -7.44 20.40
N PHE A 142 2.86 -7.66 20.81
CA PHE A 142 3.92 -8.12 19.92
C PHE A 142 3.59 -9.45 19.25
N LEU A 143 3.11 -10.42 20.04
CA LEU A 143 2.72 -11.74 19.53
C LEU A 143 1.54 -11.66 18.58
N MET A 144 0.49 -10.92 18.93
CA MET A 144 -0.70 -10.75 18.08
C MET A 144 -0.33 -10.17 16.70
N ILE A 145 0.52 -9.15 16.67
CA ILE A 145 0.95 -8.52 15.41
C ILE A 145 1.78 -9.52 14.60
N ASN A 146 2.77 -10.15 15.20
CA ASN A 146 3.72 -10.99 14.47
C ASN A 146 3.13 -12.35 14.05
N LEU A 147 2.21 -12.94 14.83
CA LEU A 147 1.49 -14.16 14.46
C LEU A 147 0.64 -13.99 13.19
N LEU A 148 0.20 -12.76 12.87
CA LEU A 148 -0.48 -12.48 11.63
C LEU A 148 0.48 -12.06 10.53
N TYR A 149 1.40 -11.13 10.81
CA TYR A 149 2.26 -10.53 9.78
C TYR A 149 3.27 -11.51 9.19
N PHE A 150 3.86 -12.36 10.03
CA PHE A 150 4.89 -13.30 9.59
C PHE A 150 4.35 -14.36 8.62
N PRO A 151 3.23 -15.06 8.93
CA PRO A 151 2.59 -15.98 7.99
C PRO A 151 2.11 -15.30 6.71
N LEU A 152 1.50 -14.09 6.79
CA LEU A 152 1.07 -13.36 5.61
C LEU A 152 2.23 -13.06 4.65
N LYS A 153 3.38 -12.64 5.18
CA LYS A 153 4.58 -12.42 4.38
C LYS A 153 5.12 -13.71 3.78
N TYR A 154 5.20 -14.78 4.58
CA TYR A 154 5.75 -16.06 4.14
C TYR A 154 4.89 -16.70 3.05
N TYR A 155 3.61 -16.89 3.33
CA TYR A 155 2.68 -17.44 2.34
C TYR A 155 2.46 -16.50 1.18
N GLY A 156 2.53 -15.19 1.40
CA GLY A 156 2.42 -14.18 0.36
C GLY A 156 3.42 -14.39 -0.78
N ILE A 157 4.70 -14.63 -0.48
CA ILE A 157 5.71 -14.92 -1.51
C ILE A 157 5.36 -16.18 -2.31
N HIS A 158 5.03 -17.26 -1.63
CA HIS A 158 4.76 -18.55 -2.28
C HIS A 158 3.49 -18.51 -3.13
N LEU A 159 2.42 -17.91 -2.59
CA LEU A 159 1.16 -17.71 -3.33
C LEU A 159 1.35 -16.76 -4.51
N GLY A 160 2.08 -15.67 -4.32
CA GLY A 160 2.38 -14.72 -5.39
C GLY A 160 3.13 -15.40 -6.55
N TYR A 161 4.17 -16.18 -6.24
CA TYR A 161 4.91 -16.92 -7.25
C TYR A 161 4.05 -17.96 -7.96
N GLN A 162 3.25 -18.73 -7.22
CA GLN A 162 2.37 -19.75 -7.78
C GLN A 162 1.30 -19.11 -8.69
N LYS A 163 0.63 -18.07 -8.22
CA LYS A 163 -0.39 -17.35 -8.99
C LYS A 163 0.19 -16.63 -10.20
N GLY A 164 1.38 -16.05 -10.08
CA GLY A 164 2.10 -15.46 -11.21
C GLY A 164 2.37 -16.49 -12.32
N ARG A 165 2.76 -17.70 -11.96
CA ARG A 165 2.95 -18.81 -12.93
C ARG A 165 1.63 -19.26 -13.57
N ASP A 166 0.57 -19.42 -12.77
CA ASP A 166 -0.74 -19.83 -13.28
C ASP A 166 -1.25 -18.88 -14.37
N ILE A 167 -1.01 -17.58 -14.18
CA ILE A 167 -1.38 -16.54 -15.14
C ILE A 167 -0.64 -16.73 -16.48
N LEU A 168 0.65 -16.99 -16.43
CA LEU A 168 1.50 -17.09 -17.63
C LEU A 168 1.30 -18.39 -18.40
N THR A 169 0.99 -19.49 -17.71
CA THR A 169 0.74 -20.80 -18.36
C THR A 169 -0.64 -20.87 -19.03
N SER A 170 -1.52 -19.93 -18.75
CA SER A 170 -2.83 -19.86 -19.38
C SER A 170 -2.72 -19.36 -20.83
N LYS A 171 -3.48 -19.99 -21.77
CA LYS A 171 -3.56 -19.57 -23.19
C LYS A 171 -4.00 -18.10 -23.38
N SER A 172 -4.48 -17.46 -22.33
CA SER A 172 -4.93 -16.06 -22.30
C SER A 172 -4.06 -15.19 -21.39
N GLY A 173 -2.81 -15.56 -21.10
CA GLY A 173 -1.95 -14.91 -20.12
C GLY A 173 -1.89 -13.39 -20.27
N LYS A 174 -1.67 -12.88 -21.48
CA LYS A 174 -1.63 -11.43 -21.76
C LYS A 174 -2.97 -10.73 -21.41
N LYS A 175 -4.11 -11.31 -21.80
CA LYS A 175 -5.43 -10.77 -21.44
C LYS A 175 -5.68 -10.82 -19.93
N ILE A 176 -5.15 -11.81 -19.24
CA ILE A 176 -5.26 -11.94 -17.78
C ILE A 176 -4.40 -10.87 -17.10
N LEU A 177 -3.18 -10.61 -17.56
CA LEU A 177 -2.33 -9.53 -17.05
C LEU A 177 -2.99 -8.16 -17.21
N ASP A 178 -3.56 -7.88 -18.37
CA ASP A 178 -4.31 -6.63 -18.64
C ASP A 178 -5.52 -6.50 -17.69
N ARG A 179 -6.26 -7.59 -17.49
CA ARG A 179 -7.39 -7.60 -16.55
C ARG A 179 -6.94 -7.39 -15.10
N ILE A 180 -5.85 -8.02 -14.68
CA ILE A 180 -5.29 -7.84 -13.33
C ILE A 180 -4.89 -6.38 -13.12
N THR A 181 -4.16 -5.80 -14.08
CA THR A 181 -3.75 -4.39 -14.04
C THR A 181 -4.96 -3.46 -13.95
N THR A 182 -5.96 -3.68 -14.80
CA THR A 182 -7.19 -2.87 -14.80
C THR A 182 -7.97 -3.05 -13.48
N SER A 183 -8.16 -4.29 -13.04
CA SER A 183 -8.88 -4.58 -11.78
C SER A 183 -8.13 -4.02 -10.56
N ALA A 184 -6.80 -4.12 -10.56
CA ALA A 184 -5.96 -3.54 -9.51
C ALA A 184 -6.09 -2.01 -9.46
N ASN A 185 -6.10 -1.34 -10.61
CA ASN A 185 -6.29 0.11 -10.70
C ASN A 185 -7.69 0.51 -10.18
N VAL A 186 -8.74 -0.20 -10.60
CA VAL A 186 -10.12 0.04 -10.11
C VAL A 186 -10.18 -0.15 -8.59
N LEU A 187 -9.66 -1.26 -8.08
CA LEU A 187 -9.61 -1.54 -6.65
C LEU A 187 -8.82 -0.45 -5.90
N GLY A 188 -7.68 0.00 -6.43
CA GLY A 188 -6.87 1.08 -5.87
C GLY A 188 -7.65 2.38 -5.73
N VAL A 189 -8.41 2.76 -6.76
CA VAL A 189 -9.27 3.95 -6.72
C VAL A 189 -10.41 3.78 -5.71
N MET A 190 -11.05 2.59 -5.66
CA MET A 190 -12.10 2.29 -4.68
C MET A 190 -11.57 2.36 -3.24
N VAL A 191 -10.43 1.74 -2.96
CA VAL A 191 -9.81 1.78 -1.62
C VAL A 191 -9.38 3.21 -1.27
N ALA A 192 -8.78 3.95 -2.20
CA ALA A 192 -8.45 5.37 -1.99
C ALA A 192 -9.71 6.19 -1.68
N GLY A 193 -10.81 5.94 -2.39
CA GLY A 193 -12.11 6.57 -2.11
C GLY A 193 -12.64 6.25 -0.71
N ALA A 194 -12.60 4.97 -0.31
CA ALA A 194 -13.04 4.55 1.02
C ALA A 194 -12.18 5.15 2.15
N LEU A 195 -10.85 5.23 1.95
CA LEU A 195 -9.95 5.86 2.92
C LEU A 195 -10.19 7.38 3.08
N ILE A 196 -10.81 8.02 2.10
CA ILE A 196 -11.16 9.44 2.19
C ILE A 196 -12.07 9.70 3.41
N THR A 197 -13.09 8.91 3.57
CA THR A 197 -14.10 9.08 4.62
C THR A 197 -13.60 8.66 6.00
N SER A 198 -12.63 7.75 6.08
CA SER A 198 -12.09 7.24 7.36
C SER A 198 -10.95 8.08 7.93
N THR A 199 -10.16 8.75 7.08
CA THR A 199 -8.94 9.46 7.50
C THR A 199 -9.14 10.95 7.77
N VAL A 200 -10.12 11.59 7.12
CA VAL A 200 -10.41 13.01 7.38
C VAL A 200 -11.70 13.11 8.18
N LYS A 201 -11.56 13.54 9.41
CA LYS A 201 -12.70 13.90 10.26
C LYS A 201 -12.82 15.43 10.24
N LEU A 202 -13.95 15.93 9.77
CA LEU A 202 -14.27 17.35 9.79
C LEU A 202 -15.73 17.45 10.17
N ASN A 203 -15.97 17.99 11.35
CA ASN A 203 -17.32 18.22 11.87
C ASN A 203 -17.58 19.73 11.93
N LEU A 204 -18.79 20.14 11.54
CA LEU A 204 -19.23 21.53 11.72
C LEU A 204 -19.74 21.73 13.14
N GLY A 205 -19.24 22.80 13.80
CA GLY A 205 -19.73 23.25 15.10
C GLY A 205 -20.98 24.14 15.00
N LEU A 206 -21.47 24.42 13.79
CA LEU A 206 -22.62 25.32 13.57
C LEU A 206 -23.94 24.63 13.93
N GLN A 207 -24.69 25.27 14.79
CA GLN A 207 -26.05 24.88 15.19
C GLN A 207 -27.02 26.04 15.07
N PHE A 208 -28.26 25.75 14.72
CA PHE A 208 -29.33 26.71 14.65
C PHE A 208 -30.33 26.48 15.79
N GLY A 209 -30.54 27.50 16.65
CA GLY A 209 -31.36 27.41 17.84
C GLY A 209 -30.60 27.07 19.11
N ASP A 210 -31.22 27.30 20.27
CA ASP A 210 -30.67 27.03 21.60
C ASP A 210 -31.42 25.85 22.26
N GLY A 211 -30.73 25.07 23.11
CA GLY A 211 -31.31 23.99 23.91
C GLY A 211 -31.53 22.68 23.16
N ASP A 212 -32.37 21.79 23.72
CA ASP A 212 -32.61 20.42 23.24
C ASP A 212 -33.21 20.30 21.81
N GLY A 213 -33.66 21.44 21.24
CA GLY A 213 -34.22 21.54 19.89
C GLY A 213 -33.24 22.07 18.84
N ALA A 214 -31.99 22.35 19.17
CA ALA A 214 -31.02 22.92 18.25
C ALA A 214 -30.72 21.97 17.07
N ILE A 215 -30.84 22.50 15.85
CA ILE A 215 -30.56 21.75 14.63
C ILE A 215 -29.07 21.89 14.31
N LYS A 216 -28.32 20.78 14.38
CA LYS A 216 -26.92 20.76 14.00
C LYS A 216 -26.77 20.61 12.49
N LEU A 217 -26.08 21.56 11.86
CA LEU A 217 -25.88 21.59 10.41
C LEU A 217 -25.16 20.31 9.93
N GLN A 218 -24.23 19.76 10.72
CA GLN A 218 -23.55 18.52 10.42
C GLN A 218 -24.53 17.36 10.23
N GLU A 219 -25.51 17.20 11.14
CA GLU A 219 -26.49 16.11 11.06
C GLU A 219 -27.40 16.20 9.83
N MET A 220 -27.69 17.42 9.37
CA MET A 220 -28.45 17.64 8.14
C MET A 220 -27.64 17.24 6.91
N LEU A 221 -26.35 17.61 6.85
CA LEU A 221 -25.47 17.27 5.75
C LEU A 221 -25.22 15.76 5.68
N ASP A 222 -25.02 15.12 6.82
CA ASP A 222 -24.79 13.67 6.90
C ASP A 222 -26.00 12.83 6.49
N LYS A 223 -27.24 13.38 6.60
CA LYS A 223 -28.44 12.75 6.05
C LYS A 223 -28.48 12.78 4.53
N VAL A 224 -27.87 13.76 3.89
CA VAL A 224 -27.79 13.87 2.42
C VAL A 224 -26.66 13.01 1.89
N LEU A 225 -25.46 13.20 2.42
CA LEU A 225 -24.28 12.42 2.07
C LEU A 225 -23.30 12.38 3.26
N PRO A 226 -23.15 11.24 3.92
CA PRO A 226 -22.20 11.09 5.02
C PRO A 226 -20.77 11.48 4.61
N ASN A 227 -20.10 12.24 5.45
CA ASN A 227 -18.73 12.73 5.19
C ASN A 227 -18.57 13.57 3.91
N MET A 228 -19.60 14.31 3.50
CA MET A 228 -19.58 15.14 2.29
C MET A 228 -18.47 16.19 2.34
N LEU A 229 -18.26 16.86 3.47
CA LEU A 229 -17.24 17.90 3.62
C LEU A 229 -15.81 17.36 3.47
N PRO A 230 -15.41 16.28 4.15
CA PRO A 230 -14.14 15.61 3.89
C PRO A 230 -13.92 15.27 2.42
N LEU A 231 -14.96 14.78 1.74
CA LEU A 231 -14.87 14.44 0.31
C LEU A 231 -14.64 15.69 -0.53
N LEU A 232 -15.39 16.76 -0.31
CA LEU A 232 -15.26 18.02 -1.07
C LEU A 232 -13.87 18.65 -0.89
N ILE A 233 -13.33 18.68 0.32
CA ILE A 233 -11.99 19.21 0.57
C ILE A 233 -10.94 18.40 -0.18
N LYS A 234 -11.02 17.06 -0.16
CA LYS A 234 -10.08 16.23 -0.91
C LYS A 234 -10.20 16.40 -2.41
N LEU A 235 -11.41 16.51 -2.94
CA LEU A 235 -11.61 16.81 -4.37
C LEU A 235 -11.04 18.19 -4.74
N LEU A 236 -11.22 19.19 -3.88
CA LEU A 236 -10.62 20.51 -4.07
C LEU A 236 -9.08 20.42 -4.06
N CYS A 237 -8.49 19.71 -3.10
CA CYS A 237 -7.04 19.50 -3.06
C CYS A 237 -6.53 18.78 -4.33
N LEU A 238 -7.23 17.74 -4.76
CA LEU A 238 -6.90 17.02 -5.99
C LEU A 238 -6.97 17.93 -7.22
N TYR A 239 -8.01 18.77 -7.32
CA TYR A 239 -8.14 19.74 -8.39
C TYR A 239 -6.99 20.75 -8.39
N LEU A 240 -6.64 21.32 -7.23
CA LEU A 240 -5.54 22.27 -7.10
C LEU A 240 -4.18 21.65 -7.45
N ILE A 241 -3.90 20.43 -6.96
CA ILE A 241 -2.67 19.68 -7.28
C ILE A 241 -2.58 19.44 -8.78
N LYS A 242 -3.68 19.03 -9.42
CA LYS A 242 -3.75 18.79 -10.86
C LYS A 242 -3.56 20.09 -11.66
N LYS A 243 -4.23 21.17 -11.28
CA LYS A 243 -4.15 22.48 -11.91
C LYS A 243 -2.73 23.07 -11.90
N TRP A 244 -1.99 22.85 -10.82
CA TRP A 244 -0.62 23.36 -10.66
C TRP A 244 0.46 22.31 -10.94
N ASN A 245 0.11 21.17 -11.54
CA ASN A 245 1.04 20.08 -11.85
C ASN A 245 1.96 19.69 -10.67
N GLY A 246 1.42 19.71 -9.46
CA GLY A 246 2.15 19.35 -8.24
C GLY A 246 3.18 20.38 -7.74
N LYS A 247 3.33 21.55 -8.38
CA LYS A 247 4.38 22.52 -8.03
C LYS A 247 4.21 23.21 -6.67
N HIS A 248 2.98 23.31 -6.13
CA HIS A 248 2.67 24.09 -4.93
C HIS A 248 2.08 23.24 -3.79
N ILE A 249 2.47 21.96 -3.69
CA ILE A 249 1.92 21.04 -2.67
C ILE A 249 2.14 21.57 -1.25
N VAL A 250 3.34 22.10 -0.95
CA VAL A 250 3.65 22.67 0.36
C VAL A 250 2.73 23.86 0.68
N ALA A 251 2.49 24.75 -0.29
CA ALA A 251 1.60 25.89 -0.12
C ALA A 251 0.15 25.44 0.13
N ILE A 252 -0.32 24.40 -0.56
CA ILE A 252 -1.66 23.81 -0.32
C ILE A 252 -1.74 23.28 1.12
N ILE A 253 -0.75 22.51 1.58
CA ILE A 253 -0.72 21.95 2.94
C ILE A 253 -0.76 23.08 3.97
N LEU A 254 0.12 24.08 3.84
CA LEU A 254 0.13 25.23 4.75
C LEU A 254 -1.19 26.02 4.74
N SER A 255 -1.78 26.23 3.56
CA SER A 255 -3.07 26.89 3.43
C SER A 255 -4.18 26.12 4.14
N ILE A 256 -4.23 24.79 4.02
CA ILE A 256 -5.22 23.95 4.73
C ILE A 256 -5.05 24.10 6.23
N ILE A 257 -3.81 24.04 6.74
CA ILE A 257 -3.55 24.19 8.18
C ILE A 257 -4.03 25.56 8.67
N VAL A 258 -3.65 26.64 7.99
CA VAL A 258 -4.06 28.01 8.39
C VAL A 258 -5.58 28.17 8.34
N VAL A 259 -6.22 27.71 7.26
CA VAL A 259 -7.69 27.80 7.12
C VAL A 259 -8.38 26.96 8.21
N ALA A 260 -7.91 25.75 8.49
CA ALA A 260 -8.45 24.91 9.55
C ALA A 260 -8.33 25.59 10.92
N MET A 261 -7.18 26.19 11.24
CA MET A 261 -6.99 26.93 12.49
C MET A 261 -7.94 28.13 12.59
N LEU A 262 -8.11 28.92 11.53
CA LEU A 262 -9.02 30.07 11.51
C LEU A 262 -10.48 29.64 11.67
N LEU A 263 -10.91 28.59 10.98
CA LEU A 263 -12.26 28.06 11.08
C LEU A 263 -12.55 27.46 12.46
N SER A 264 -11.56 26.78 13.07
CA SER A 264 -11.69 26.28 14.44
C SER A 264 -11.74 27.40 15.47
N ALA A 265 -10.89 28.43 15.32
CA ALA A 265 -10.94 29.63 16.19
C ALA A 265 -12.25 30.39 16.06
N ALA A 266 -12.89 30.37 14.90
CA ALA A 266 -14.22 30.95 14.67
C ALA A 266 -15.38 30.04 15.14
N GLY A 267 -15.12 28.85 15.69
CA GLY A 267 -16.15 27.88 16.11
C GLY A 267 -16.94 27.24 14.97
N ILE A 268 -16.47 27.39 13.73
CA ILE A 268 -17.15 26.83 12.53
C ILE A 268 -16.90 25.32 12.40
N ILE A 269 -15.70 24.88 12.78
CA ILE A 269 -15.32 23.46 12.78
C ILE A 269 -14.86 23.04 14.19
N VAL A 270 -15.15 21.77 14.52
CA VAL A 270 -14.82 21.14 15.81
C VAL A 270 -14.02 19.87 15.59
#